data_f4de458278eb9c03f78959445137b6b0
#
_entry.id   f4de458278eb9c03f78959445137b6b0
#
_cell.length_a   1.000
_cell.length_b   1.000
_cell.length_c   1.000
_cell.angle_alpha   90.00
_cell.angle_beta   90.00
_cell.angle_gamma   90.00
#
_symmetry.space_group_name_H-M   'P 1'
#
loop_
_entity.id
_entity.type
_entity.pdbx_description
1 polymer ?
#
loop_
_entity_poly.entity_id
_entity_poly.type
_entity_poly.pdbx_seq_one_letter_code
_entity_poly.pdbx_strand_id
1 'polypeptide(L)'
;MTEEFYRTDLKDNAIDDLEKLSKFLDLAKQDKSYWKWVIIALHGSLYKFMLLALSGGSAYSEIWERIEKKKVGLLYKIKLFHPKNRIICFLQAFERIKNAKKMGGKPFISNPDVDEAMERLNTELRNQFLHFKPVGWSIEINLIREIIQKTLPIIGFIISEFREKGMGRVRVLMEEDEQLAINGLLKKIVFQVQI
;
A
#
# COMPACT_ATOMS: atom_id res chain seq x y z
N MET A 1 -36.64 4.98 9.27
CA MET A 1 -35.30 5.49 9.03
C MET A 1 -34.48 4.35 8.41
N THR A 2 -34.01 4.51 7.17
CA THR A 2 -33.12 3.53 6.53
C THR A 2 -31.75 3.74 7.14
N GLU A 3 -31.19 2.70 7.77
CA GLU A 3 -29.82 2.74 8.28
C GLU A 3 -28.85 2.90 7.10
N GLU A 4 -27.99 3.90 7.18
CA GLU A 4 -26.95 4.17 6.16
C GLU A 4 -25.65 3.47 6.58
N PHE A 5 -25.12 2.58 5.71
CA PHE A 5 -23.89 1.85 5.96
C PHE A 5 -22.83 2.22 4.92
N TYR A 6 -21.64 2.62 5.37
CA TYR A 6 -20.46 2.68 4.51
C TYR A 6 -19.87 1.27 4.37
N ARG A 7 -19.83 0.77 3.14
CA ARG A 7 -19.22 -0.54 2.83
C ARG A 7 -18.00 -0.31 1.94
N THR A 8 -16.94 -1.04 2.20
CA THR A 8 -15.70 -0.97 1.44
C THR A 8 -14.93 -2.27 1.61
N ASP A 9 -14.04 -2.55 0.67
CA ASP A 9 -13.11 -3.67 0.74
C ASP A 9 -11.65 -3.22 0.54
N LEU A 10 -10.71 -4.17 0.43
CA LEU A 10 -9.30 -3.86 0.26
C LEU A 10 -9.00 -3.20 -1.10
N LYS A 11 -9.72 -3.62 -2.17
CA LYS A 11 -9.55 -3.06 -3.51
C LYS A 11 -10.06 -1.62 -3.56
N ASP A 12 -11.29 -1.41 -3.10
CA ASP A 12 -11.90 -0.08 -3.07
C ASP A 12 -11.04 0.90 -2.25
N ASN A 13 -10.55 0.47 -1.10
CA ASN A 13 -9.67 1.28 -0.26
C ASN A 13 -8.32 1.58 -0.93
N ALA A 14 -7.77 0.66 -1.74
CA ALA A 14 -6.51 0.89 -2.44
C ALA A 14 -6.68 1.95 -3.54
N ILE A 15 -7.78 1.88 -4.27
CA ILE A 15 -8.14 2.84 -5.33
C ILE A 15 -8.45 4.21 -4.71
N ASP A 16 -9.27 4.26 -3.66
CA ASP A 16 -9.63 5.49 -2.97
C ASP A 16 -8.39 6.25 -2.45
N ASP A 17 -7.42 5.54 -1.85
CA ASP A 17 -6.17 6.17 -1.43
C ASP A 17 -5.36 6.72 -2.62
N LEU A 18 -5.35 6.03 -3.76
CA LEU A 18 -4.66 6.51 -4.95
C LEU A 18 -5.34 7.74 -5.57
N GLU A 19 -6.66 7.78 -5.58
CA GLU A 19 -7.44 8.96 -6.00
C GLU A 19 -7.19 10.14 -5.07
N LYS A 20 -7.18 9.89 -3.75
CA LYS A 20 -6.86 10.90 -2.75
C LYS A 20 -5.43 11.41 -2.86
N LEU A 21 -4.46 10.55 -3.20
CA LEU A 21 -3.09 10.97 -3.47
C LEU A 21 -3.07 12.03 -4.59
N SER A 22 -3.73 11.77 -5.74
CA SER A 22 -3.82 12.73 -6.82
C SER A 22 -4.51 14.05 -6.40
N LYS A 23 -5.62 13.93 -5.66
CA LYS A 23 -6.35 15.11 -5.15
C LYS A 23 -5.50 15.94 -4.20
N PHE A 24 -4.80 15.30 -3.26
CA PHE A 24 -3.97 16.00 -2.29
C PHE A 24 -2.73 16.64 -2.93
N LEU A 25 -2.19 16.07 -4.00
CA LEU A 25 -1.13 16.72 -4.78
C LEU A 25 -1.61 18.04 -5.41
N ASP A 26 -2.82 18.09 -5.95
CA ASP A 26 -3.38 19.34 -6.47
C ASP A 26 -3.63 20.36 -5.36
N LEU A 27 -4.12 19.94 -4.20
CA LEU A 27 -4.35 20.82 -3.04
C LEU A 27 -3.03 21.30 -2.43
N ALA A 28 -1.98 20.48 -2.43
CA ALA A 28 -0.67 20.83 -1.88
C ALA A 28 0.03 21.97 -2.65
N LYS A 29 -0.38 22.25 -3.89
CA LYS A 29 0.07 23.41 -4.66
C LYS A 29 -0.42 24.75 -4.05
N GLN A 30 -1.57 24.71 -3.40
CA GLN A 30 -2.19 25.90 -2.80
C GLN A 30 -1.89 25.98 -1.30
N ASP A 31 -1.88 24.84 -0.60
CA ASP A 31 -1.65 24.75 0.83
C ASP A 31 -0.70 23.60 1.16
N LYS A 32 0.49 23.95 1.67
CA LYS A 32 1.54 23.00 2.03
C LYS A 32 1.15 22.00 3.11
N SER A 33 0.11 22.28 3.89
CA SER A 33 -0.38 21.34 4.92
C SER A 33 -0.88 20.01 4.31
N TYR A 34 -1.27 20.01 3.03
CA TYR A 34 -1.70 18.81 2.32
C TYR A 34 -0.57 17.81 2.04
N TRP A 35 0.71 18.19 2.12
CA TRP A 35 1.82 17.24 1.96
C TRP A 35 1.77 16.10 2.99
N LYS A 36 1.26 16.35 4.19
CA LYS A 36 0.97 15.29 5.16
C LYS A 36 0.04 14.24 4.58
N TRP A 37 -1.05 14.67 3.96
CA TRP A 37 -2.07 13.78 3.41
C TRP A 37 -1.60 13.07 2.14
N VAL A 38 -0.74 13.72 1.33
CA VAL A 38 -0.03 13.09 0.21
C VAL A 38 0.77 11.88 0.69
N ILE A 39 1.56 12.03 1.76
CA ILE A 39 2.37 10.92 2.31
C ILE A 39 1.49 9.79 2.84
N ILE A 40 0.42 10.13 3.57
CA ILE A 40 -0.49 9.12 4.14
C ILE A 40 -1.20 8.35 3.03
N ALA A 41 -1.69 9.03 2.01
CA ALA A 41 -2.39 8.43 0.88
C ALA A 41 -1.44 7.57 0.02
N LEU A 42 -0.22 8.03 -0.24
CA LEU A 42 0.80 7.24 -0.95
C LEU A 42 1.13 5.94 -0.21
N HIS A 43 1.43 6.05 1.08
CA HIS A 43 1.72 4.87 1.91
C HIS A 43 0.54 3.90 1.95
N GLY A 44 -0.68 4.42 2.16
CA GLY A 44 -1.90 3.63 2.23
C GLY A 44 -2.18 2.88 0.92
N SER A 45 -2.08 3.58 -0.21
CA SER A 45 -2.28 3.02 -1.54
C SER A 45 -1.25 1.92 -1.83
N LEU A 46 0.05 2.20 -1.71
CA LEU A 46 1.12 1.20 -1.90
C LEU A 46 0.90 -0.04 -1.04
N TYR A 47 0.62 0.14 0.24
CA TYR A 47 0.42 -0.98 1.16
C TYR A 47 -0.75 -1.87 0.74
N LYS A 48 -1.88 -1.27 0.42
CA LYS A 48 -3.08 -2.00 0.04
C LYS A 48 -2.92 -2.70 -1.32
N PHE A 49 -2.28 -2.06 -2.31
CA PHE A 49 -1.97 -2.73 -3.58
C PHE A 49 -1.01 -3.91 -3.40
N MET A 50 0.01 -3.80 -2.53
CA MET A 50 0.88 -4.93 -2.20
C MET A 50 0.10 -6.06 -1.51
N LEU A 51 -0.81 -5.74 -0.58
CA LEU A 51 -1.66 -6.76 0.04
C LEU A 51 -2.60 -7.42 -0.97
N LEU A 52 -3.19 -6.66 -1.92
CA LEU A 52 -3.99 -7.20 -3.01
C LEU A 52 -3.18 -8.20 -3.85
N ALA A 53 -1.95 -7.83 -4.24
CA ALA A 53 -1.07 -8.73 -4.99
C ALA A 53 -0.76 -10.04 -4.24
N LEU A 54 -0.60 -9.96 -2.92
CA LEU A 54 -0.29 -11.11 -2.06
C LEU A 54 -1.52 -11.93 -1.66
N SER A 55 -2.72 -11.35 -1.68
CA SER A 55 -3.97 -12.03 -1.34
C SER A 55 -4.54 -12.87 -2.46
N GLY A 56 -4.02 -12.72 -3.67
CA GLY A 56 -4.48 -13.41 -4.85
C GLY A 56 -4.17 -14.90 -4.86
N GLY A 57 -5.23 -15.70 -4.84
CA GLY A 57 -5.16 -17.15 -4.80
C GLY A 57 -5.38 -17.72 -3.40
N SER A 58 -5.28 -19.02 -3.21
CA SER A 58 -5.55 -19.75 -1.96
C SER A 58 -4.74 -19.28 -0.73
N ALA A 59 -4.01 -18.21 -0.86
CA ALA A 59 -3.03 -17.72 0.08
C ALA A 59 -3.44 -16.45 0.79
N TYR A 60 -4.63 -16.43 1.36
CA TYR A 60 -4.82 -15.60 2.55
C TYR A 60 -3.67 -15.74 3.55
N SER A 61 -2.86 -16.80 3.40
CA SER A 61 -1.66 -17.06 4.18
C SER A 61 -0.53 -16.06 3.94
N GLU A 62 -0.40 -15.47 2.77
CA GLU A 62 0.74 -14.59 2.46
C GLU A 62 0.58 -13.16 2.97
N ILE A 63 -0.63 -12.74 3.30
CA ILE A 63 -0.87 -11.45 3.97
C ILE A 63 -0.91 -11.55 5.49
N TRP A 64 -0.77 -12.79 6.03
CA TRP A 64 -0.85 -13.02 7.46
C TRP A 64 0.51 -13.40 8.04
N GLU A 65 0.83 -12.83 9.20
CA GLU A 65 1.96 -13.25 10.03
C GLU A 65 1.47 -14.31 11.04
N ARG A 66 2.09 -15.48 11.03
CA ARG A 66 1.81 -16.50 12.04
C ARG A 66 2.46 -16.07 13.35
N ILE A 67 1.64 -15.78 14.34
CA ILE A 67 2.13 -15.56 15.70
C ILE A 67 2.52 -16.94 16.26
N GLU A 68 3.82 -17.14 16.52
CA GLU A 68 4.28 -18.37 17.14
C GLU A 68 3.62 -18.56 18.50
N LYS A 69 3.05 -19.76 18.74
CA LYS A 69 2.34 -20.13 19.98
C LYS A 69 3.17 -19.89 21.25
N LYS A 70 4.50 -19.88 21.16
CA LYS A 70 5.43 -19.67 22.30
C LYS A 70 5.38 -18.27 22.93
N LYS A 71 4.88 -17.26 22.20
CA LYS A 71 4.81 -15.87 22.69
C LYS A 71 3.46 -15.51 23.33
N VAL A 72 2.50 -16.40 23.31
CA VAL A 72 1.16 -16.15 23.82
C VAL A 72 1.00 -16.92 25.15
N GLY A 73 1.28 -16.28 26.25
CA GLY A 73 1.24 -16.87 27.59
C GLY A 73 -0.10 -17.51 28.01
N LEU A 74 -0.38 -17.55 29.30
CA LEU A 74 -1.53 -18.21 29.96
C LEU A 74 -2.90 -17.88 29.33
N LEU A 75 -3.08 -16.66 28.75
CA LEU A 75 -4.32 -16.22 28.10
C LEU A 75 -4.71 -17.05 26.86
N TYR A 76 -3.75 -17.74 26.22
CA TYR A 76 -4.02 -18.67 25.12
C TYR A 76 -4.75 -19.93 25.57
N LYS A 77 -4.48 -20.40 26.81
CA LYS A 77 -5.12 -21.60 27.37
C LYS A 77 -6.61 -21.40 27.65
N ILE A 78 -7.07 -20.16 27.82
CA ILE A 78 -8.46 -19.86 28.20
C ILE A 78 -9.38 -19.70 26.97
N LYS A 79 -8.88 -19.89 25.73
CA LYS A 79 -9.66 -19.75 24.47
C LYS A 79 -10.40 -18.40 24.28
N LEU A 80 -10.18 -17.42 25.15
CA LEU A 80 -10.81 -16.10 25.07
C LEU A 80 -10.21 -15.21 23.97
N PHE A 81 -8.96 -15.49 23.58
CA PHE A 81 -8.29 -14.83 22.48
C PHE A 81 -7.60 -15.88 21.62
N HIS A 82 -8.20 -16.25 20.46
CA HIS A 82 -7.39 -16.76 19.38
C HIS A 82 -6.46 -15.62 18.95
N PRO A 83 -5.12 -15.81 18.94
CA PRO A 83 -4.24 -14.89 18.28
C PRO A 83 -4.62 -14.95 16.81
N LYS A 84 -5.48 -14.03 16.40
CA LYS A 84 -5.80 -13.86 14.98
C LYS A 84 -4.48 -13.53 14.32
N ASN A 85 -4.16 -14.21 13.24
CA ASN A 85 -3.01 -13.90 12.43
C ASN A 85 -2.97 -12.37 12.22
N ARG A 86 -1.84 -11.77 12.50
CA ARG A 86 -1.64 -10.34 12.30
C ARG A 86 -1.40 -10.11 10.82
N ILE A 87 -2.01 -9.08 10.24
CA ILE A 87 -1.65 -8.65 8.88
C ILE A 87 -0.18 -8.21 8.90
N ILE A 88 0.59 -8.64 7.90
CA ILE A 88 1.98 -8.26 7.73
C ILE A 88 2.12 -6.74 7.64
N CYS A 89 3.24 -6.18 8.12
CA CYS A 89 3.48 -4.75 8.03
C CYS A 89 3.90 -4.33 6.60
N PHE A 90 3.94 -3.02 6.37
CA PHE A 90 4.24 -2.41 5.07
C PHE A 90 5.54 -2.94 4.44
N LEU A 91 6.66 -2.90 5.17
CA LEU A 91 7.94 -3.38 4.65
C LEU A 91 7.95 -4.91 4.44
N GLN A 92 7.24 -5.67 5.28
CA GLN A 92 7.08 -7.11 5.05
C GLN A 92 6.27 -7.40 3.78
N ALA A 93 5.24 -6.60 3.49
CA ALA A 93 4.49 -6.71 2.24
C ALA A 93 5.40 -6.41 1.04
N PHE A 94 6.21 -5.36 1.13
CA PHE A 94 7.18 -5.00 0.10
C PHE A 94 8.20 -6.13 -0.15
N GLU A 95 8.77 -6.72 0.90
CA GLU A 95 9.68 -7.86 0.76
C GLU A 95 8.99 -9.09 0.17
N ARG A 96 7.70 -9.29 0.47
CA ARG A 96 6.95 -10.44 -0.06
C ARG A 96 6.63 -10.32 -1.54
N ILE A 97 6.36 -9.13 -2.06
CA ILE A 97 6.11 -8.96 -3.51
C ILE A 97 7.39 -9.17 -4.36
N LYS A 98 8.59 -9.05 -3.76
CA LYS A 98 9.87 -9.39 -4.41
C LYS A 98 10.12 -10.91 -4.48
N ASN A 99 9.24 -11.73 -3.94
CA ASN A 99 9.38 -13.19 -3.91
C ASN A 99 8.36 -13.87 -4.82
N ALA A 100 8.84 -14.54 -5.88
CA ALA A 100 8.00 -15.21 -6.88
C ALA A 100 7.02 -16.23 -6.29
N LYS A 101 7.45 -16.99 -5.26
CA LYS A 101 6.58 -18.00 -4.61
C LYS A 101 5.41 -17.35 -3.88
N LYS A 102 5.65 -16.19 -3.25
CA LYS A 102 4.64 -15.44 -2.49
C LYS A 102 3.70 -14.69 -3.40
N MET A 103 4.22 -14.13 -4.49
CA MET A 103 3.42 -13.51 -5.52
C MET A 103 2.57 -14.49 -6.32
N GLY A 104 2.97 -15.78 -6.33
CA GLY A 104 2.36 -16.78 -7.20
C GLY A 104 2.57 -16.49 -8.69
N GLY A 105 3.56 -15.70 -9.04
CA GLY A 105 3.88 -15.24 -10.38
C GLY A 105 5.19 -14.48 -10.46
N LYS A 106 5.28 -13.51 -11.37
CA LYS A 106 6.48 -12.69 -11.51
C LYS A 106 6.72 -11.87 -10.23
N PRO A 107 7.94 -11.85 -9.66
CA PRO A 107 8.26 -10.99 -8.55
C PRO A 107 8.49 -9.55 -9.03
N PHE A 108 8.23 -8.58 -8.15
CA PHE A 108 8.69 -7.22 -8.39
C PHE A 108 10.22 -7.17 -8.30
N ILE A 109 10.86 -6.66 -9.34
CA ILE A 109 12.31 -6.45 -9.35
C ILE A 109 12.60 -5.05 -8.85
N SER A 110 13.12 -4.97 -7.62
CA SER A 110 13.50 -3.71 -7.00
C SER A 110 14.94 -3.34 -7.32
N ASN A 111 15.29 -2.09 -7.04
CA ASN A 111 16.66 -1.58 -7.02
C ASN A 111 16.91 -0.81 -5.71
N PRO A 112 18.17 -0.47 -5.38
CA PRO A 112 18.51 0.21 -4.12
C PRO A 112 17.76 1.52 -3.91
N ASP A 113 17.52 2.30 -4.96
CA ASP A 113 16.80 3.58 -4.86
C ASP A 113 15.33 3.41 -4.46
N VAL A 114 14.66 2.37 -4.99
CA VAL A 114 13.28 2.02 -4.63
C VAL A 114 13.25 1.46 -3.21
N ASP A 115 14.20 0.61 -2.84
CA ASP A 115 14.28 0.04 -1.49
C ASP A 115 14.44 1.14 -0.43
N GLU A 116 15.35 2.10 -0.65
CA GLU A 116 15.52 3.27 0.21
C GLU A 116 14.26 4.13 0.28
N ALA A 117 13.63 4.41 -0.87
CA ALA A 117 12.42 5.22 -0.91
C ALA A 117 11.26 4.57 -0.12
N MET A 118 11.09 3.24 -0.21
CA MET A 118 10.08 2.51 0.54
C MET A 118 10.36 2.50 2.04
N GLU A 119 11.62 2.34 2.44
CA GLU A 119 12.02 2.41 3.84
C GLU A 119 11.77 3.81 4.42
N ARG A 120 12.22 4.86 3.72
CA ARG A 120 12.02 6.26 4.15
C ARG A 120 10.56 6.63 4.22
N LEU A 121 9.75 6.23 3.23
CA LEU A 121 8.30 6.47 3.25
C LEU A 121 7.65 5.90 4.51
N ASN A 122 8.02 4.66 4.90
CA ASN A 122 7.42 3.99 6.05
C ASN A 122 7.97 4.50 7.39
N THR A 123 9.31 4.57 7.54
CA THR A 123 9.95 4.78 8.84
C THR A 123 10.08 6.25 9.20
N GLU A 124 10.44 7.09 8.23
CA GLU A 124 10.65 8.52 8.45
C GLU A 124 9.35 9.31 8.25
N LEU A 125 8.75 9.22 7.05
CA LEU A 125 7.68 10.13 6.68
C LEU A 125 6.34 9.79 7.33
N ARG A 126 5.84 8.59 7.08
CA ARG A 126 4.52 8.16 7.60
C ARG A 126 4.48 8.17 9.12
N ASN A 127 5.54 7.68 9.77
CA ASN A 127 5.55 7.58 11.22
C ASN A 127 5.60 8.93 11.92
N GLN A 128 6.23 9.96 11.33
CA GLN A 128 6.22 11.30 11.90
C GLN A 128 4.81 11.90 11.94
N PHE A 129 3.98 11.61 10.95
CA PHE A 129 2.61 12.13 10.92
C PHE A 129 1.61 11.34 11.75
N LEU A 130 1.80 10.03 11.89
CA LEU A 130 0.86 9.17 12.62
C LEU A 130 1.21 8.99 14.09
N HIS A 131 2.50 9.06 14.43
CA HIS A 131 3.00 8.97 15.81
C HIS A 131 3.60 10.33 16.17
N PHE A 132 2.70 11.30 16.44
CA PHE A 132 3.09 12.67 16.75
C PHE A 132 4.15 12.74 17.83
N LYS A 133 5.35 13.18 17.47
CA LYS A 133 6.39 13.56 18.42
C LYS A 133 6.26 15.06 18.66
N PRO A 134 6.31 15.53 19.92
CA PRO A 134 6.15 16.96 20.24
C PRO A 134 7.41 17.76 19.92
N VAL A 135 7.96 17.55 18.74
CA VAL A 135 9.14 18.27 18.21
C VAL A 135 8.84 18.75 16.81
N GLY A 136 9.25 19.97 16.51
CA GLY A 136 9.18 20.49 15.14
C GLY A 136 10.12 19.72 14.23
N TRP A 137 9.70 19.48 13.00
CA TRP A 137 10.52 18.88 11.95
C TRP A 137 10.15 19.50 10.61
N SER A 138 11.06 19.44 9.68
CA SER A 138 10.88 19.92 8.32
C SER A 138 11.28 18.85 7.33
N ILE A 139 10.63 18.83 6.17
CA ILE A 139 10.93 17.93 5.08
C ILE A 139 10.95 18.72 3.77
N GLU A 140 11.89 18.39 2.92
CA GLU A 140 11.94 18.95 1.59
C GLU A 140 10.85 18.36 0.70
N ILE A 141 10.08 19.22 0.05
CA ILE A 141 9.00 18.80 -0.86
C ILE A 141 9.55 17.97 -2.02
N ASN A 142 10.74 18.32 -2.53
CA ASN A 142 11.38 17.56 -3.61
C ASN A 142 11.68 16.12 -3.21
N LEU A 143 12.08 15.88 -1.97
CA LEU A 143 12.25 14.52 -1.45
C LEU A 143 10.95 13.71 -1.49
N ILE A 144 9.81 14.33 -1.12
CA ILE A 144 8.51 13.65 -1.21
C ILE A 144 8.18 13.31 -2.67
N ARG A 145 8.42 14.24 -3.59
CA ARG A 145 8.21 14.03 -5.03
C ARG A 145 9.07 12.89 -5.58
N GLU A 146 10.35 12.84 -5.22
CA GLU A 146 11.26 11.75 -5.59
C GLU A 146 10.77 10.39 -5.07
N ILE A 147 10.33 10.33 -3.82
CA ILE A 147 9.78 9.10 -3.24
C ILE A 147 8.52 8.65 -4.01
N ILE A 148 7.62 9.57 -4.37
CA ILE A 148 6.46 9.24 -5.20
C ILE A 148 6.90 8.66 -6.54
N GLN A 149 7.84 9.32 -7.24
CA GLN A 149 8.33 8.87 -8.55
C GLN A 149 8.98 7.49 -8.49
N LYS A 150 9.77 7.22 -7.44
CA LYS A 150 10.46 5.93 -7.25
C LYS A 150 9.52 4.80 -6.85
N THR A 151 8.45 5.08 -6.11
CA THR A 151 7.58 4.04 -5.55
C THR A 151 6.31 3.78 -6.36
N LEU A 152 5.81 4.75 -7.09
CA LEU A 152 4.60 4.63 -7.91
C LEU A 152 4.65 3.49 -8.95
N PRO A 153 5.81 3.18 -9.59
CA PRO A 153 5.95 2.05 -10.51
C PRO A 153 5.59 0.69 -9.89
N ILE A 154 5.65 0.54 -8.57
CA ILE A 154 5.22 -0.69 -7.86
C ILE A 154 3.73 -0.95 -8.12
N ILE A 155 2.89 0.09 -8.04
CA ILE A 155 1.44 -0.04 -8.31
C ILE A 155 1.24 -0.42 -9.79
N GLY A 156 1.93 0.25 -10.71
CA GLY A 156 1.86 -0.08 -12.13
C GLY A 156 2.24 -1.53 -12.43
N PHE A 157 3.30 -2.04 -11.81
CA PHE A 157 3.69 -3.44 -11.90
C PHE A 157 2.58 -4.37 -11.39
N ILE A 158 2.04 -4.10 -10.20
CA ILE A 158 0.98 -4.92 -9.60
C ILE A 158 -0.24 -4.98 -10.53
N ILE A 159 -0.67 -3.85 -11.09
CA ILE A 159 -1.80 -3.78 -12.01
C ILE A 159 -1.53 -4.56 -13.31
N SER A 160 -0.30 -4.50 -13.86
CA SER A 160 0.06 -5.28 -15.04
C SER A 160 0.00 -6.79 -14.80
N GLU A 161 0.41 -7.23 -13.61
CA GLU A 161 0.34 -8.65 -13.23
C GLU A 161 -1.11 -9.15 -13.07
N PHE A 162 -2.06 -8.30 -12.71
CA PHE A 162 -3.48 -8.67 -12.67
C PHE A 162 -4.06 -8.92 -14.07
N ARG A 163 -3.55 -8.21 -15.09
CA ARG A 163 -3.99 -8.34 -16.48
C ARG A 163 -3.53 -9.66 -17.13
N GLU A 164 -2.31 -10.10 -16.82
CA GLU A 164 -1.71 -11.27 -17.49
C GLU A 164 -2.24 -12.63 -16.97
N LYS A 165 -2.88 -12.65 -15.80
CA LYS A 165 -3.18 -13.90 -15.09
C LYS A 165 -4.62 -14.38 -15.17
N GLY A 166 -5.20 -14.43 -16.35
CA GLY A 166 -6.45 -15.16 -16.59
C GLY A 166 -6.39 -16.68 -16.29
N MET A 167 -5.26 -17.21 -15.83
CA MET A 167 -5.03 -18.66 -15.69
C MET A 167 -4.31 -19.11 -14.42
N GLY A 168 -4.39 -18.47 -13.29
CA GLY A 168 -3.82 -19.05 -12.08
C GLY A 168 -3.80 -18.17 -10.85
N ARG A 169 -4.48 -18.59 -9.84
CA ARG A 169 -4.38 -18.22 -8.42
C ARG A 169 -4.61 -16.76 -7.99
N VAL A 170 -4.65 -15.76 -8.87
CA VAL A 170 -4.94 -14.39 -8.46
C VAL A 170 -6.36 -14.01 -8.89
N ARG A 171 -7.32 -14.19 -7.99
CA ARG A 171 -8.71 -13.70 -8.14
C ARG A 171 -8.90 -12.34 -7.47
N VAL A 172 -8.07 -11.37 -7.75
CA VAL A 172 -8.51 -10.00 -7.63
C VAL A 172 -9.01 -9.62 -9.00
N LEU A 173 -10.32 -9.74 -9.19
CA LEU A 173 -10.97 -9.32 -10.42
C LEU A 173 -10.95 -7.79 -10.44
N MET A 174 -9.92 -7.22 -11.06
CA MET A 174 -9.99 -5.85 -11.56
C MET A 174 -10.53 -5.91 -12.96
N GLU A 175 -11.65 -5.28 -13.17
CA GLU A 175 -12.23 -5.10 -14.50
C GLU A 175 -11.28 -4.28 -15.39
N GLU A 176 -11.34 -4.45 -16.70
CA GLU A 176 -10.42 -3.79 -17.62
C GLU A 176 -10.54 -2.25 -17.58
N ASP A 177 -11.72 -1.74 -17.37
CA ASP A 177 -11.99 -0.31 -17.19
C ASP A 177 -11.41 0.23 -15.87
N GLU A 178 -11.46 -0.53 -14.78
CA GLU A 178 -10.79 -0.19 -13.52
C GLU A 178 -9.28 -0.08 -13.71
N GLN A 179 -8.67 -1.05 -14.42
CA GLN A 179 -7.23 -1.03 -14.72
C GLN A 179 -6.84 0.19 -15.59
N LEU A 180 -7.66 0.52 -16.58
CA LEU A 180 -7.46 1.71 -17.41
C LEU A 180 -7.57 2.99 -16.58
N ALA A 181 -8.55 3.09 -15.69
CA ALA A 181 -8.73 4.23 -14.80
C ALA A 181 -7.51 4.41 -13.88
N ILE A 182 -7.03 3.32 -13.26
CA ILE A 182 -5.85 3.35 -12.40
C ILE A 182 -4.60 3.77 -13.19
N ASN A 183 -4.39 3.23 -14.39
CA ASN A 183 -3.26 3.62 -15.23
C ASN A 183 -3.33 5.10 -15.65
N GLY A 184 -4.52 5.62 -15.93
CA GLY A 184 -4.76 7.05 -16.17
C GLY A 184 -4.39 7.90 -14.95
N LEU A 185 -4.77 7.45 -13.77
CA LEU A 185 -4.48 8.12 -12.51
C LEU A 185 -2.98 8.10 -12.18
N LEU A 186 -2.29 6.98 -12.42
CA LEU A 186 -0.82 6.90 -12.26
C LEU A 186 -0.10 7.91 -13.16
N LYS A 187 -0.50 8.01 -14.44
CA LYS A 187 0.06 9.01 -15.39
C LYS A 187 -0.17 10.44 -14.89
N LYS A 188 -1.38 10.73 -14.39
CA LYS A 188 -1.71 12.04 -13.83
C LYS A 188 -0.82 12.37 -12.64
N ILE A 189 -0.63 11.43 -11.70
CA ILE A 189 0.22 11.62 -10.52
C ILE A 189 1.67 11.88 -10.94
N VAL A 190 2.21 11.10 -11.88
CA VAL A 190 3.57 11.33 -12.41
C VAL A 190 3.71 12.75 -12.94
N PHE A 191 2.74 13.23 -13.71
CA PHE A 191 2.76 14.61 -14.22
C PHE A 191 2.69 15.65 -13.09
N GLN A 192 1.83 15.43 -12.08
CA GLN A 192 1.66 16.34 -10.96
C GLN A 192 2.94 16.55 -10.12
N VAL A 193 3.81 15.53 -10.03
CA VAL A 193 5.04 15.61 -9.24
C VAL A 193 6.24 16.14 -10.02
N GLN A 194 6.13 16.30 -11.34
CA GLN A 194 7.18 16.90 -12.20
C GLN A 194 7.11 18.44 -12.25
N ILE A 195 6.00 19.02 -11.86
CA ILE A 195 5.75 20.46 -11.79
C ILE A 195 6.03 20.99 -10.38
#